data_fde44b0d695b2dd31ee9a1822c0526bf
#
_entry.id   fde44b0d695b2dd31ee9a1822c0526bf
#
_cell.length_a   1.000
_cell.length_b   1.000
_cell.length_c   1.000
_cell.angle_alpha   90.00
_cell.angle_beta   90.00
_cell.angle_gamma   90.00
#
_symmetry.space_group_name_H-M   'P 1'
#
loop_
_entity.id
_entity.type
_entity.pdbx_description
1 polymer ?
#
loop_
_entity_poly.entity_id
_entity_poly.type
_entity_poly.pdbx_seq_one_letter_code
_entity_poly.pdbx_strand_id
1 'polypeptide(L)'
;MSNPQLGHADNSDQASNFDSPRPSLRRVYLIYALSFIAFIGVLAGFESLGMSRESIGYLFLFVTLVLYATIGIVCRTSDPVEYYVAGRRVPAVYNGMATAADWMSVASFIGLAGTLYLKGFDGLAFVLGWTGGYVLLALFLAPYLRRFGGYTIPEFLAARYGGEMPRRLGVLCAVVCSFSYLVAQIYGVGLITARLTGISFELGVFIALGSMLVSSFLGGMRAVTWTQVGQYIILLIAYLVPVIWLAAKQTDQPIPHVAASSSLQQITEKENDFGADPAEAVVRQFWQAKALVMQKQIDELPASWNQEREALKARLIQARAQSVSMFEIRKIERDLANYPESVQAANAYWGRARDAFIVRGAPLKPQAQPFFSPQNEGPKNGLLNTLAVDGESSQLNFIALMFCLMFGTAGLPHILVRSMTTPTVSDARKSVFWSLLFILLLYFLAPTLAIFVKNEIYQNVVGLPFNQLPDWVNSWAALDRALVDITDINTDGIVQLGEIHLGNDMVVLAGPEIGGLPFVVSGLVAAGAMAAALSTADGLLLTLSNALSFD
;
A
#
# COMPACT_ATOMS: atom_id res chain seq x y z
N MET A 1 61.19 -14.91 0.22
CA MET A 1 61.97 -13.85 -0.46
C MET A 1 61.07 -12.63 -0.57
N SER A 2 61.51 -11.55 0.08
CA SER A 2 61.20 -10.11 -0.05
C SER A 2 59.75 -9.67 -0.07
N ASN A 3 59.31 -9.17 1.06
CA ASN A 3 58.19 -8.31 1.37
C ASN A 3 58.47 -6.87 0.86
N PRO A 4 57.60 -6.19 0.13
CA PRO A 4 57.70 -4.75 -0.02
C PRO A 4 56.85 -4.04 1.02
N GLN A 5 57.51 -3.28 1.87
CA GLN A 5 56.95 -2.34 2.82
C GLN A 5 56.15 -1.26 2.07
N LEU A 6 54.90 -1.10 2.45
CA LEU A 6 54.08 0.05 2.11
C LEU A 6 54.45 1.23 3.01
N GLY A 7 55.02 2.26 2.41
CA GLY A 7 55.38 3.50 3.07
C GLY A 7 54.16 4.23 3.61
N HIS A 8 54.21 4.59 4.88
CA HIS A 8 53.36 5.59 5.50
C HIS A 8 53.66 6.96 4.87
N ALA A 9 52.76 7.44 4.03
CA ALA A 9 52.73 8.86 3.69
C ALA A 9 51.95 9.58 4.78
N ASP A 10 52.69 10.30 5.59
CA ASP A 10 52.19 11.26 6.58
C ASP A 10 51.61 12.47 5.82
N ASN A 11 50.29 12.60 5.75
CA ASN A 11 49.59 13.75 5.22
C ASN A 11 48.81 14.45 6.35
N SER A 12 49.57 14.94 7.32
CA SER A 12 49.15 15.98 8.25
C SER A 12 49.52 17.34 7.65
N ASP A 13 48.71 17.92 6.78
CA ASP A 13 48.61 19.37 6.58
C ASP A 13 47.74 19.70 5.36
N GLN A 14 46.44 19.64 5.53
CA GLN A 14 45.47 20.50 4.83
C GLN A 14 44.15 20.55 5.62
N ALA A 15 44.21 20.98 6.88
CA ALA A 15 43.07 21.49 7.60
C ALA A 15 42.91 22.99 7.27
N SER A 16 42.32 23.31 6.11
CA SER A 16 41.89 24.68 5.84
C SER A 16 40.45 24.89 6.26
N ASN A 17 40.29 25.60 7.38
CA ASN A 17 39.25 26.57 7.74
C ASN A 17 38.00 26.63 6.85
N PHE A 18 36.94 25.92 7.24
CA PHE A 18 35.54 26.32 7.19
C PHE A 18 34.80 25.65 8.35
N ASP A 19 35.13 26.03 9.58
CA ASP A 19 34.35 25.72 10.76
C ASP A 19 33.15 26.67 10.89
N SER A 20 32.20 26.55 9.98
CA SER A 20 30.82 26.87 10.34
C SER A 20 30.27 25.66 11.12
N PRO A 21 29.70 25.81 12.32
CA PRO A 21 29.18 24.70 13.09
C PRO A 21 28.06 24.02 12.28
N ARG A 22 28.35 22.82 11.72
CA ARG A 22 27.34 22.05 10.98
C ARG A 22 26.18 21.78 11.94
N PRO A 23 24.94 22.19 11.62
CA PRO A 23 23.83 21.96 12.51
C PRO A 23 23.68 20.45 12.76
N SER A 24 23.41 20.07 14.02
CA SER A 24 23.23 18.66 14.35
C SER A 24 22.07 18.09 13.50
N LEU A 25 22.22 16.89 12.95
CA LEU A 25 21.18 16.22 12.16
C LEU A 25 19.82 16.24 12.87
N ARG A 26 19.82 16.04 14.20
CA ARG A 26 18.62 16.10 15.02
C ARG A 26 17.91 17.47 14.88
N ARG A 27 18.67 18.58 14.91
CA ARG A 27 18.10 19.93 14.77
C ARG A 27 17.53 20.15 13.37
N VAL A 28 18.21 19.67 12.33
CA VAL A 28 17.74 19.80 10.94
C VAL A 28 16.39 19.09 10.75
N TYR A 29 16.27 17.82 11.16
CA TYR A 29 15.03 17.08 11.01
C TYR A 29 13.92 17.50 11.96
N LEU A 30 14.25 18.07 13.13
CA LEU A 30 13.25 18.71 13.99
C LEU A 30 12.65 19.96 13.32
N ILE A 31 13.50 20.83 12.76
CA ILE A 31 13.04 22.02 12.01
C ILE A 31 12.21 21.58 10.82
N TYR A 32 12.63 20.55 10.08
CA TYR A 32 11.89 19.97 8.97
C TYR A 32 10.48 19.51 9.40
N ALA A 33 10.37 18.72 10.48
CA ALA A 33 9.09 18.24 10.99
C ALA A 33 8.18 19.39 11.43
N LEU A 34 8.72 20.37 12.17
CA LEU A 34 7.97 21.56 12.61
C LEU A 34 7.51 22.43 11.43
N SER A 35 8.37 22.61 10.42
CA SER A 35 8.02 23.35 9.20
C SER A 35 6.91 22.66 8.41
N PHE A 36 6.93 21.32 8.35
CA PHE A 36 5.88 20.56 7.68
C PHE A 36 4.55 20.62 8.46
N ILE A 37 4.58 20.56 9.80
CA ILE A 37 3.38 20.74 10.63
C ILE A 37 2.83 22.18 10.47
N ALA A 38 3.70 23.19 10.44
CA ALA A 38 3.29 24.57 10.20
C ALA A 38 2.66 24.73 8.80
N PHE A 39 3.21 24.08 7.77
CA PHE A 39 2.63 24.06 6.42
C PHE A 39 1.21 23.47 6.42
N ILE A 40 0.98 22.35 7.12
CA ILE A 40 -0.36 21.76 7.27
C ILE A 40 -1.30 22.76 7.96
N GLY A 41 -0.86 23.43 9.03
CA GLY A 41 -1.66 24.42 9.75
C GLY A 41 -2.03 25.63 8.87
N VAL A 42 -1.11 26.10 8.03
CA VAL A 42 -1.36 27.17 7.05
C VAL A 42 -2.39 26.74 6.01
N LEU A 43 -2.29 25.52 5.47
CA LEU A 43 -3.27 25.00 4.53
C LEU A 43 -4.65 24.81 5.16
N ALA A 44 -4.73 24.35 6.42
CA ALA A 44 -5.99 24.27 7.14
C ALA A 44 -6.64 25.67 7.33
N GLY A 45 -5.83 26.71 7.57
CA GLY A 45 -6.30 28.09 7.57
C GLY A 45 -6.83 28.54 6.21
N PHE A 46 -6.15 28.22 5.12
CA PHE A 46 -6.63 28.54 3.77
C PHE A 46 -7.88 27.75 3.38
N GLU A 47 -8.00 26.49 3.79
CA GLU A 47 -9.22 25.71 3.61
C GLU A 47 -10.42 26.39 4.29
N SER A 48 -10.26 26.86 5.52
CA SER A 48 -11.32 27.60 6.24
C SER A 48 -11.70 28.94 5.60
N LEU A 49 -10.80 29.52 4.78
CA LEU A 49 -11.04 30.72 3.98
C LEU A 49 -11.63 30.42 2.57
N GLY A 50 -11.93 29.15 2.28
CA GLY A 50 -12.58 28.74 1.04
C GLY A 50 -11.64 28.36 -0.11
N MET A 51 -10.38 28.00 0.15
CA MET A 51 -9.48 27.47 -0.87
C MET A 51 -10.05 26.16 -1.45
N SER A 52 -9.98 25.98 -2.78
CA SER A 52 -10.48 24.79 -3.45
C SER A 52 -9.67 23.54 -3.09
N ARG A 53 -10.34 22.38 -3.07
CA ARG A 53 -9.71 21.06 -2.78
C ARG A 53 -8.57 20.75 -3.74
N GLU A 54 -8.73 21.06 -5.04
CA GLU A 54 -7.68 20.85 -6.03
C GLU A 54 -6.44 21.70 -5.73
N SER A 55 -6.61 22.96 -5.32
CA SER A 55 -5.49 23.85 -4.98
C SER A 55 -4.69 23.32 -3.78
N ILE A 56 -5.38 22.80 -2.75
CA ILE A 56 -4.73 22.13 -1.61
C ILE A 56 -3.96 20.91 -2.10
N GLY A 57 -4.56 20.10 -2.96
CA GLY A 57 -3.92 18.93 -3.56
C GLY A 57 -2.65 19.27 -4.34
N TYR A 58 -2.71 20.28 -5.21
CA TYR A 58 -1.53 20.75 -5.96
C TYR A 58 -0.41 21.25 -5.05
N LEU A 59 -0.74 21.96 -3.97
CA LEU A 59 0.26 22.45 -3.02
C LEU A 59 0.93 21.30 -2.26
N PHE A 60 0.20 20.29 -1.81
CA PHE A 60 0.80 19.10 -1.20
C PHE A 60 1.73 18.38 -2.19
N LEU A 61 1.26 18.13 -3.41
CA LEU A 61 2.07 17.48 -4.44
C LEU A 61 3.35 18.27 -4.73
N PHE A 62 3.22 19.55 -5.02
CA PHE A 62 4.34 20.42 -5.38
C PHE A 62 5.37 20.53 -4.25
N VAL A 63 4.92 20.84 -3.03
CA VAL A 63 5.82 21.02 -1.88
C VAL A 63 6.56 19.73 -1.56
N THR A 64 5.89 18.58 -1.55
CA THR A 64 6.53 17.29 -1.26
C THR A 64 7.54 16.90 -2.32
N LEU A 65 7.22 17.06 -3.62
CA LEU A 65 8.14 16.73 -4.71
C LEU A 65 9.37 17.65 -4.73
N VAL A 66 9.16 18.96 -4.57
CA VAL A 66 10.27 19.95 -4.50
C VAL A 66 11.17 19.66 -3.31
N LEU A 67 10.59 19.30 -2.18
CA LEU A 67 11.32 18.96 -0.97
C LEU A 67 12.23 17.74 -1.18
N TYR A 68 11.69 16.67 -1.77
CA TYR A 68 12.46 15.45 -2.05
C TYR A 68 13.54 15.70 -3.10
N ALA A 69 13.22 16.40 -4.18
CA ALA A 69 14.21 16.77 -5.20
C ALA A 69 15.33 17.64 -4.62
N THR A 70 15.01 18.59 -3.71
CA THR A 70 16.00 19.44 -3.05
C THR A 70 16.96 18.60 -2.20
N ILE A 71 16.45 17.66 -1.40
CA ILE A 71 17.31 16.77 -0.61
C ILE A 71 18.20 15.93 -1.54
N GLY A 72 17.62 15.38 -2.62
CA GLY A 72 18.36 14.61 -3.63
C GLY A 72 19.52 15.41 -4.25
N ILE A 73 19.27 16.66 -4.66
CA ILE A 73 20.28 17.54 -5.25
C ILE A 73 21.37 17.91 -4.24
N VAL A 74 21.00 18.24 -3.00
CA VAL A 74 21.96 18.57 -1.93
C VAL A 74 22.85 17.38 -1.58
N CYS A 75 22.32 16.18 -1.65
CA CYS A 75 23.01 14.93 -1.34
C CYS A 75 23.72 14.30 -2.55
N ARG A 76 23.79 14.99 -3.70
CA ARG A 76 24.47 14.47 -4.90
C ARG A 76 25.92 14.07 -4.60
N THR A 77 26.41 13.02 -5.24
CA THR A 77 27.78 12.54 -5.07
C THR A 77 28.31 11.88 -6.34
N SER A 78 29.62 11.94 -6.55
CA SER A 78 30.36 11.19 -7.57
C SER A 78 31.27 10.12 -6.98
N ASP A 79 31.31 9.98 -5.64
CA ASP A 79 32.09 8.95 -4.97
C ASP A 79 31.31 7.61 -5.01
N PRO A 80 31.91 6.53 -5.59
CA PRO A 80 31.29 5.23 -5.66
C PRO A 80 30.85 4.67 -4.30
N VAL A 81 31.64 4.85 -3.24
CA VAL A 81 31.29 4.35 -1.91
C VAL A 81 30.08 5.09 -1.32
N GLU A 82 29.98 6.39 -1.57
CA GLU A 82 28.81 7.16 -1.19
C GLU A 82 27.59 6.79 -2.04
N TYR A 83 27.80 6.54 -3.34
CA TYR A 83 26.73 6.18 -4.27
C TYR A 83 26.11 4.80 -3.96
N TYR A 84 26.92 3.76 -3.74
CA TYR A 84 26.43 2.39 -3.54
C TYR A 84 25.99 2.11 -2.10
N VAL A 85 26.68 2.64 -1.09
CA VAL A 85 26.45 2.31 0.33
C VAL A 85 26.44 3.53 1.27
N ALA A 86 26.13 4.72 0.76
CA ALA A 86 26.07 5.98 1.51
C ALA A 86 27.33 6.28 2.35
N GLY A 87 28.52 5.92 1.81
CA GLY A 87 29.81 6.10 2.49
C GLY A 87 29.97 5.25 3.76
N ARG A 88 29.03 4.36 4.08
CA ARG A 88 28.97 3.57 5.33
C ARG A 88 29.01 4.45 6.58
N ARG A 89 28.39 5.63 6.53
CA ARG A 89 28.43 6.65 7.60
C ARG A 89 27.07 7.01 8.16
N VAL A 90 26.02 6.26 7.79
CA VAL A 90 24.64 6.55 8.23
C VAL A 90 24.49 6.13 9.70
N PRO A 91 24.15 7.06 10.62
CA PRO A 91 23.92 6.71 12.01
C PRO A 91 22.72 5.78 12.17
N ALA A 92 22.75 4.89 13.16
CA ALA A 92 21.80 3.79 13.35
C ALA A 92 20.33 4.23 13.37
N VAL A 93 19.99 5.33 14.03
CA VAL A 93 18.61 5.86 14.12
C VAL A 93 18.10 6.29 12.75
N TYR A 94 18.90 7.07 12.01
CA TYR A 94 18.50 7.57 10.69
C TYR A 94 18.46 6.46 9.64
N ASN A 95 19.37 5.49 9.72
CA ASN A 95 19.26 4.30 8.89
C ASN A 95 18.01 3.48 9.24
N GLY A 96 17.63 3.46 10.52
CA GLY A 96 16.37 2.87 10.98
C GLY A 96 15.15 3.55 10.37
N MET A 97 15.11 4.89 10.37
CA MET A 97 14.04 5.68 9.74
C MET A 97 13.98 5.46 8.23
N ALA A 98 15.12 5.51 7.55
CA ALA A 98 15.21 5.28 6.11
C ALA A 98 14.74 3.86 5.74
N THR A 99 15.16 2.85 6.52
CA THR A 99 14.70 1.47 6.32
C THR A 99 13.20 1.33 6.56
N ALA A 100 12.65 1.99 7.58
CA ALA A 100 11.22 1.97 7.84
C ALA A 100 10.42 2.65 6.72
N ALA A 101 10.91 3.76 6.15
CA ALA A 101 10.30 4.40 4.99
C ALA A 101 10.34 3.51 3.75
N ASP A 102 11.47 2.84 3.52
CA ASP A 102 11.66 1.90 2.41
C ASP A 102 10.76 0.66 2.53
N TRP A 103 10.50 0.23 3.78
CA TRP A 103 9.58 -0.85 4.11
C TRP A 103 8.12 -0.48 3.92
N MET A 104 7.76 0.78 4.23
CA MET A 104 6.41 1.32 4.09
C MET A 104 6.09 1.66 2.64
N SER A 105 5.76 0.64 1.88
CA SER A 105 5.31 0.75 0.49
C SER A 105 3.85 1.16 0.37
N VAL A 106 3.37 1.40 -0.85
CA VAL A 106 1.94 1.56 -1.14
C VAL A 106 1.13 0.40 -0.55
N ALA A 107 1.60 -0.84 -0.73
CA ALA A 107 0.90 -2.01 -0.22
C ALA A 107 0.78 -2.03 1.31
N SER A 108 1.80 -1.59 2.05
CA SER A 108 1.76 -1.57 3.51
C SER A 108 1.13 -0.29 4.08
N PHE A 109 1.36 0.87 3.48
CA PHE A 109 0.79 2.12 3.96
C PHE A 109 -0.72 2.23 3.64
N ILE A 110 -1.11 1.95 2.40
CA ILE A 110 -2.50 2.07 1.93
C ILE A 110 -3.23 0.74 2.09
N GLY A 111 -2.67 -0.36 1.58
CA GLY A 111 -3.35 -1.63 1.43
C GLY A 111 -3.52 -2.42 2.74
N LEU A 112 -2.65 -2.23 3.76
CA LEU A 112 -2.71 -3.02 4.98
C LEU A 112 -3.99 -2.77 5.78
N ALA A 113 -4.34 -1.50 6.02
CA ALA A 113 -5.57 -1.19 6.76
C ALA A 113 -6.83 -1.60 5.98
N GLY A 114 -6.82 -1.48 4.64
CA GLY A 114 -7.89 -2.00 3.80
C GLY A 114 -8.02 -3.53 3.87
N THR A 115 -6.90 -4.23 3.87
CA THR A 115 -6.88 -5.69 4.06
C THR A 115 -7.47 -6.10 5.41
N LEU A 116 -7.13 -5.36 6.48
CA LEU A 116 -7.67 -5.60 7.82
C LEU A 116 -9.16 -5.22 7.92
N TYR A 117 -9.58 -4.16 7.21
CA TYR A 117 -10.99 -3.80 7.09
C TYR A 117 -11.83 -4.93 6.45
N LEU A 118 -11.32 -5.50 5.33
CA LEU A 118 -12.04 -6.53 4.57
C LEU A 118 -11.94 -7.93 5.20
N LYS A 119 -10.77 -8.31 5.72
CA LYS A 119 -10.49 -9.66 6.21
C LYS A 119 -10.60 -9.80 7.73
N GLY A 120 -10.73 -8.71 8.47
CA GLY A 120 -10.77 -8.73 9.92
C GLY A 120 -9.51 -9.38 10.52
N PHE A 121 -9.70 -10.27 11.49
CA PHE A 121 -8.62 -10.99 12.18
C PHE A 121 -7.64 -11.68 11.22
N ASP A 122 -8.13 -12.33 10.16
CA ASP A 122 -7.27 -13.07 9.22
C ASP A 122 -6.30 -12.16 8.45
N GLY A 123 -6.60 -10.86 8.35
CA GLY A 123 -5.69 -9.85 7.82
C GLY A 123 -4.42 -9.66 8.65
N LEU A 124 -4.40 -10.07 9.93
CA LEU A 124 -3.22 -10.01 10.78
C LEU A 124 -2.07 -10.91 10.27
N ALA A 125 -2.34 -11.90 9.41
CA ALA A 125 -1.30 -12.69 8.76
C ALA A 125 -0.29 -11.82 8.01
N PHE A 126 -0.73 -10.70 7.41
CA PHE A 126 0.14 -9.73 6.73
C PHE A 126 1.02 -8.97 7.73
N VAL A 127 0.44 -8.49 8.84
CA VAL A 127 1.19 -7.78 9.90
C VAL A 127 2.27 -8.69 10.48
N LEU A 128 1.89 -9.91 10.86
CA LEU A 128 2.79 -10.89 11.47
C LEU A 128 3.85 -11.37 10.47
N GLY A 129 3.46 -11.65 9.23
CA GLY A 129 4.37 -12.12 8.19
C GLY A 129 5.42 -11.09 7.85
N TRP A 130 5.03 -9.86 7.55
CA TRP A 130 5.96 -8.78 7.23
C TRP A 130 6.86 -8.43 8.42
N THR A 131 6.29 -8.23 9.62
CA THR A 131 7.10 -7.95 10.82
C THR A 131 8.06 -9.10 11.12
N GLY A 132 7.58 -10.35 11.06
CA GLY A 132 8.41 -11.55 11.26
C GLY A 132 9.53 -11.66 10.24
N GLY A 133 9.30 -11.29 8.98
CA GLY A 133 10.33 -11.23 7.94
C GLY A 133 11.45 -10.25 8.27
N TYR A 134 11.09 -9.07 8.80
CA TYR A 134 12.11 -8.13 9.26
C TYR A 134 12.88 -8.64 10.48
N VAL A 135 12.23 -9.35 11.40
CA VAL A 135 12.90 -10.01 12.53
C VAL A 135 13.88 -11.09 12.05
N LEU A 136 13.52 -11.91 11.05
CA LEU A 136 14.43 -12.88 10.44
C LEU A 136 15.65 -12.20 9.81
N LEU A 137 15.42 -11.13 9.04
CA LEU A 137 16.50 -10.33 8.46
C LEU A 137 17.43 -9.81 9.57
N ALA A 138 16.86 -9.28 10.64
CA ALA A 138 17.57 -8.73 11.78
C ALA A 138 18.51 -9.73 12.45
N LEU A 139 17.99 -10.92 12.70
CA LEU A 139 18.71 -11.95 13.44
C LEU A 139 19.73 -12.69 12.59
N PHE A 140 19.38 -13.01 11.34
CA PHE A 140 20.15 -13.95 10.55
C PHE A 140 20.93 -13.32 9.40
N LEU A 141 20.56 -12.13 8.88
CA LEU A 141 21.14 -11.58 7.67
C LEU A 141 21.94 -10.30 7.90
N ALA A 142 21.38 -9.30 8.58
CA ALA A 142 21.98 -7.99 8.71
C ALA A 142 23.42 -7.95 9.24
N PRO A 143 23.77 -8.69 10.33
CA PRO A 143 25.14 -8.71 10.85
C PRO A 143 26.15 -9.33 9.87
N TYR A 144 25.73 -10.37 9.13
CA TYR A 144 26.59 -11.05 8.16
C TYR A 144 26.84 -10.18 6.92
N LEU A 145 25.80 -9.56 6.37
CA LEU A 145 25.89 -8.65 5.25
C LEU A 145 26.81 -7.45 5.57
N ARG A 146 26.66 -6.86 6.76
CA ARG A 146 27.54 -5.76 7.18
C ARG A 146 28.98 -6.20 7.36
N ARG A 147 29.23 -7.42 7.87
CA ARG A 147 30.56 -7.99 8.05
C ARG A 147 31.23 -8.30 6.70
N PHE A 148 30.45 -8.75 5.72
CA PHE A 148 30.93 -8.99 4.35
C PHE A 148 31.45 -7.69 3.71
N GLY A 149 30.71 -6.60 3.82
CA GLY A 149 31.18 -5.27 3.40
C GLY A 149 31.18 -5.03 1.90
N GLY A 150 30.45 -5.81 1.10
CA GLY A 150 30.26 -5.59 -0.34
C GLY A 150 29.27 -4.45 -0.65
N TYR A 151 28.84 -4.37 -1.91
CA TYR A 151 27.92 -3.35 -2.42
C TYR A 151 26.56 -3.93 -2.77
N THR A 152 26.49 -5.19 -3.20
CA THR A 152 25.27 -5.82 -3.70
C THR A 152 25.03 -7.18 -3.06
N ILE A 153 23.78 -7.67 -3.17
CA ILE A 153 23.42 -9.02 -2.69
C ILE A 153 23.92 -10.12 -3.64
N PRO A 154 23.87 -9.98 -4.98
CA PRO A 154 24.49 -10.93 -5.90
C PRO A 154 25.99 -11.13 -5.63
N GLU A 155 26.75 -10.05 -5.33
CA GLU A 155 28.16 -10.12 -4.93
C GLU A 155 28.34 -10.98 -3.66
N PHE A 156 27.49 -10.78 -2.65
CA PHE A 156 27.49 -11.60 -1.42
C PHE A 156 27.24 -13.09 -1.72
N LEU A 157 26.28 -13.40 -2.60
CA LEU A 157 25.97 -14.79 -2.98
C LEU A 157 27.15 -15.45 -3.71
N ALA A 158 27.80 -14.72 -4.62
CA ALA A 158 28.99 -15.19 -5.31
C ALA A 158 30.15 -15.50 -4.35
N ALA A 159 30.40 -14.61 -3.38
CA ALA A 159 31.44 -14.80 -2.38
C ALA A 159 31.12 -15.96 -1.41
N ARG A 160 29.83 -16.15 -1.07
CA ARG A 160 29.39 -17.18 -0.12
C ARG A 160 29.38 -18.60 -0.68
N TYR A 161 28.94 -18.74 -1.93
CA TYR A 161 28.73 -20.06 -2.58
C TYR A 161 29.77 -20.38 -3.65
N GLY A 162 30.57 -19.40 -4.04
CA GLY A 162 31.60 -19.53 -5.06
C GLY A 162 31.06 -19.54 -6.49
N GLY A 163 31.77 -18.86 -7.41
CA GLY A 163 31.51 -18.90 -8.83
C GLY A 163 30.47 -17.91 -9.36
N GLU A 164 30.34 -17.88 -10.68
CA GLU A 164 29.47 -16.97 -11.43
C GLU A 164 27.97 -17.35 -11.37
N MET A 165 27.65 -18.61 -11.17
CA MET A 165 26.26 -19.09 -11.22
C MET A 165 25.41 -18.50 -10.08
N PRO A 166 25.85 -18.51 -8.81
CA PRO A 166 25.11 -17.86 -7.73
C PRO A 166 24.94 -16.35 -7.94
N ARG A 167 25.94 -15.67 -8.53
CA ARG A 167 25.86 -14.26 -8.87
C ARG A 167 24.76 -13.98 -9.89
N ARG A 168 24.77 -14.69 -11.02
CA ARG A 168 23.77 -14.55 -12.09
C ARG A 168 22.35 -14.86 -11.62
N LEU A 169 22.16 -15.90 -10.80
CA LEU A 169 20.88 -16.20 -10.18
C LEU A 169 20.44 -15.08 -9.22
N GLY A 170 21.37 -14.55 -8.44
CA GLY A 170 21.11 -13.42 -7.55
C GLY A 170 20.67 -12.18 -8.31
N VAL A 171 21.34 -11.84 -9.44
CA VAL A 171 20.93 -10.74 -10.33
C VAL A 171 19.53 -10.97 -10.90
N LEU A 172 19.26 -12.16 -11.43
CA LEU A 172 17.94 -12.50 -11.99
C LEU A 172 16.85 -12.33 -10.93
N CYS A 173 17.02 -12.87 -9.73
CA CYS A 173 16.06 -12.73 -8.64
C CYS A 173 15.89 -11.27 -8.21
N ALA A 174 16.99 -10.52 -8.06
CA ALA A 174 16.94 -9.10 -7.70
C ALA A 174 16.20 -8.27 -8.75
N VAL A 175 16.44 -8.51 -10.04
CA VAL A 175 15.76 -7.83 -11.15
C VAL A 175 14.26 -8.16 -11.16
N VAL A 176 13.88 -9.43 -11.13
CA VAL A 176 12.46 -9.85 -11.17
C VAL A 176 11.70 -9.30 -9.96
N CYS A 177 12.24 -9.46 -8.76
CA CYS A 177 11.59 -8.96 -7.54
C CYS A 177 11.47 -7.44 -7.54
N SER A 178 12.58 -6.72 -7.82
CA SER A 178 12.57 -5.25 -7.77
C SER A 178 11.71 -4.64 -8.86
N PHE A 179 11.73 -5.18 -10.08
CA PHE A 179 10.92 -4.68 -11.19
C PHE A 179 9.42 -4.87 -10.93
N SER A 180 9.01 -6.08 -10.54
CA SER A 180 7.60 -6.37 -10.25
C SER A 180 7.06 -5.49 -9.13
N TYR A 181 7.87 -5.27 -8.10
CA TYR A 181 7.47 -4.42 -6.97
C TYR A 181 7.45 -2.94 -7.35
N LEU A 182 8.40 -2.47 -8.18
CA LEU A 182 8.46 -1.09 -8.68
C LEU A 182 7.19 -0.74 -9.48
N VAL A 183 6.70 -1.63 -10.33
CA VAL A 183 5.46 -1.44 -11.09
C VAL A 183 4.27 -1.15 -10.15
N ALA A 184 4.16 -1.90 -9.05
CA ALA A 184 3.10 -1.67 -8.06
C ALA A 184 3.23 -0.30 -7.37
N GLN A 185 4.46 0.17 -7.09
CA GLN A 185 4.68 1.52 -6.52
C GLN A 185 4.26 2.62 -7.50
N ILE A 186 4.65 2.49 -8.76
CA ILE A 186 4.30 3.46 -9.82
C ILE A 186 2.79 3.55 -10.02
N TYR A 187 2.08 2.41 -10.02
CA TYR A 187 0.63 2.38 -10.07
C TYR A 187 0.01 3.16 -8.90
N GLY A 188 0.48 2.92 -7.67
CA GLY A 188 -0.02 3.63 -6.49
C GLY A 188 0.19 5.14 -6.57
N VAL A 189 1.36 5.58 -7.06
CA VAL A 189 1.63 7.01 -7.26
C VAL A 189 0.66 7.64 -8.26
N GLY A 190 0.40 6.98 -9.39
CA GLY A 190 -0.57 7.45 -10.39
C GLY A 190 -1.97 7.64 -9.79
N LEU A 191 -2.44 6.65 -9.02
CA LEU A 191 -3.73 6.70 -8.33
C LEU A 191 -3.83 7.85 -7.32
N ILE A 192 -2.82 7.98 -6.45
CA ILE A 192 -2.76 9.02 -5.42
C ILE A 192 -2.77 10.40 -6.06
N THR A 193 -1.95 10.60 -7.09
CA THR A 193 -1.82 11.89 -7.77
C THR A 193 -3.11 12.25 -8.49
N ALA A 194 -3.72 11.32 -9.22
CA ALA A 194 -5.00 11.54 -9.89
C ALA A 194 -6.10 11.95 -8.91
N ARG A 195 -6.17 11.27 -7.75
CA ARG A 195 -7.16 11.61 -6.71
C ARG A 195 -6.92 12.96 -6.07
N LEU A 196 -5.66 13.27 -5.76
CA LEU A 196 -5.31 14.50 -5.03
C LEU A 196 -5.47 15.77 -5.88
N THR A 197 -5.21 15.68 -7.17
CA THR A 197 -5.10 16.84 -8.07
C THR A 197 -6.09 16.86 -9.22
N GLY A 198 -6.83 15.77 -9.46
CA GLY A 198 -7.74 15.65 -10.60
C GLY A 198 -7.04 15.50 -11.98
N ILE A 199 -5.68 15.42 -12.03
CA ILE A 199 -4.96 15.15 -13.28
C ILE A 199 -5.10 13.70 -13.72
N SER A 200 -4.80 13.40 -14.99
CA SER A 200 -4.85 12.02 -15.46
C SER A 200 -3.83 11.13 -14.75
N PHE A 201 -4.18 9.85 -14.62
CA PHE A 201 -3.31 8.83 -14.02
C PHE A 201 -1.92 8.80 -14.67
N GLU A 202 -1.86 8.83 -16.01
CA GLU A 202 -0.62 8.77 -16.77
C GLU A 202 0.30 9.95 -16.48
N LEU A 203 -0.28 11.15 -16.40
CA LEU A 203 0.49 12.36 -16.09
C LEU A 203 1.02 12.32 -14.66
N GLY A 204 0.23 11.81 -13.71
CA GLY A 204 0.65 11.56 -12.34
C GLY A 204 1.86 10.62 -12.26
N VAL A 205 1.84 9.53 -13.02
CA VAL A 205 2.97 8.59 -13.13
C VAL A 205 4.23 9.30 -13.65
N PHE A 206 4.14 10.10 -14.70
CA PHE A 206 5.31 10.81 -15.26
C PHE A 206 5.91 11.82 -14.29
N ILE A 207 5.09 12.58 -13.56
CA ILE A 207 5.55 13.56 -12.57
C ILE A 207 6.32 12.84 -11.44
N ALA A 208 5.79 11.74 -10.96
CA ALA A 208 6.42 10.96 -9.90
C ALA A 208 7.74 10.31 -10.33
N LEU A 209 7.77 9.71 -11.52
CA LEU A 209 9.00 9.15 -12.10
C LEU A 209 10.08 10.23 -12.23
N GLY A 210 9.73 11.44 -12.66
CA GLY A 210 10.68 12.56 -12.75
C GLY A 210 11.33 12.88 -11.41
N SER A 211 10.54 12.97 -10.33
CA SER A 211 11.06 13.23 -8.98
C SER A 211 11.98 12.11 -8.48
N MET A 212 11.60 10.85 -8.70
CA MET A 212 12.34 9.66 -8.30
C MET A 212 13.70 9.58 -9.03
N LEU A 213 13.71 9.86 -10.33
CA LEU A 213 14.96 9.83 -11.12
C LEU A 213 15.95 10.90 -10.64
N VAL A 214 15.48 12.08 -10.20
CA VAL A 214 16.36 13.12 -9.67
C VAL A 214 17.09 12.66 -8.41
N SER A 215 16.40 12.05 -7.45
CA SER A 215 17.01 11.58 -6.21
C SER A 215 17.96 10.40 -6.43
N SER A 216 17.50 9.39 -7.16
CA SER A 216 18.25 8.15 -7.36
C SER A 216 19.47 8.32 -8.28
N PHE A 217 19.33 9.10 -9.36
CA PHE A 217 20.40 9.28 -10.35
C PHE A 217 21.55 10.17 -9.84
N LEU A 218 21.23 11.29 -9.18
CA LEU A 218 22.23 12.27 -8.77
C LEU A 218 23.03 11.88 -7.53
N GLY A 219 22.44 11.14 -6.60
CA GLY A 219 23.08 10.90 -5.31
C GLY A 219 23.10 9.43 -4.84
N GLY A 220 22.49 8.51 -5.58
CA GLY A 220 22.46 7.09 -5.23
C GLY A 220 21.97 6.83 -3.80
N MET A 221 22.54 5.83 -3.13
CA MET A 221 22.17 5.42 -1.77
C MET A 221 22.27 6.57 -0.73
N ARG A 222 23.21 7.51 -0.93
CA ARG A 222 23.33 8.67 -0.04
C ARG A 222 22.11 9.58 -0.12
N ALA A 223 21.71 9.98 -1.32
CA ALA A 223 20.52 10.83 -1.51
C ALA A 223 19.25 10.09 -1.10
N VAL A 224 19.07 8.86 -1.56
CA VAL A 224 17.92 8.03 -1.22
C VAL A 224 17.76 7.87 0.29
N THR A 225 18.85 7.61 1.05
CA THR A 225 18.78 7.47 2.50
C THR A 225 18.28 8.74 3.19
N TRP A 226 18.82 9.91 2.85
CA TRP A 226 18.43 11.15 3.52
C TRP A 226 17.04 11.65 3.08
N THR A 227 16.63 11.41 1.85
CA THR A 227 15.26 11.67 1.39
C THR A 227 14.27 10.80 2.15
N GLN A 228 14.57 9.50 2.32
CA GLN A 228 13.71 8.57 3.05
C GLN A 228 13.56 8.89 4.53
N VAL A 229 14.58 9.46 5.18
CA VAL A 229 14.42 9.98 6.55
C VAL A 229 13.37 11.09 6.61
N GLY A 230 13.36 12.01 5.63
CA GLY A 230 12.33 13.04 5.51
C GLY A 230 10.96 12.44 5.19
N GLN A 231 10.90 11.49 4.27
CA GLN A 231 9.67 10.78 3.90
C GLN A 231 9.07 10.03 5.09
N TYR A 232 9.89 9.39 5.93
CA TYR A 232 9.42 8.69 7.13
C TYR A 232 8.71 9.65 8.10
N ILE A 233 9.21 10.86 8.28
CA ILE A 233 8.57 11.86 9.14
C ILE A 233 7.19 12.23 8.61
N ILE A 234 7.07 12.46 7.30
CA ILE A 234 5.78 12.75 6.65
C ILE A 234 4.82 11.57 6.79
N LEU A 235 5.30 10.34 6.51
CA LEU A 235 4.56 9.09 6.67
C LEU A 235 3.95 8.96 8.08
N LEU A 236 4.76 9.18 9.10
CA LEU A 236 4.36 9.04 10.48
C LEU A 236 3.26 10.08 10.84
N ILE A 237 3.45 11.34 10.48
CA ILE A 237 2.48 12.40 10.73
C ILE A 237 1.17 12.10 9.98
N ALA A 238 1.27 11.73 8.70
CA ALA A 238 0.13 11.44 7.84
C ALA A 238 -0.73 10.27 8.34
N TYR A 239 -0.13 9.30 9.01
CA TYR A 239 -0.86 8.17 9.57
C TYR A 239 -1.41 8.45 10.98
N LEU A 240 -0.63 9.13 11.82
CA LEU A 240 -1.02 9.42 13.20
C LEU A 240 -2.19 10.40 13.29
N VAL A 241 -2.19 11.47 12.47
CA VAL A 241 -3.20 12.53 12.56
C VAL A 241 -4.62 12.00 12.39
N PRO A 242 -4.99 11.30 11.30
CA PRO A 242 -6.35 10.79 11.15
C PRO A 242 -6.71 9.74 12.20
N VAL A 243 -5.76 8.87 12.61
CA VAL A 243 -6.02 7.83 13.60
C VAL A 243 -6.32 8.41 14.98
N ILE A 244 -5.54 9.41 15.43
CA ILE A 244 -5.78 10.10 16.71
C ILE A 244 -7.09 10.88 16.66
N TRP A 245 -7.38 11.55 15.53
CA TRP A 245 -8.63 12.29 15.37
C TRP A 245 -9.86 11.37 15.43
N LEU A 246 -9.84 10.26 14.69
CA LEU A 246 -10.91 9.29 14.70
C LEU A 246 -11.10 8.64 16.08
N ALA A 247 -10.00 8.36 16.79
CA ALA A 247 -10.05 7.87 18.16
C ALA A 247 -10.79 8.85 19.09
N ALA A 248 -10.39 10.11 19.05
CA ALA A 248 -11.03 11.16 19.86
C ALA A 248 -12.49 11.38 19.47
N LYS A 249 -12.81 11.36 18.16
CA LYS A 249 -14.19 11.55 17.67
C LYS A 249 -15.13 10.44 18.12
N GLN A 250 -14.68 9.18 18.04
CA GLN A 250 -15.56 8.03 18.29
C GLN A 250 -15.71 7.66 19.76
N THR A 251 -14.70 7.96 20.60
CA THR A 251 -14.64 7.42 21.96
C THR A 251 -14.25 8.45 23.02
N ASP A 252 -14.01 9.71 22.64
CA ASP A 252 -13.43 10.75 23.49
C ASP A 252 -12.05 10.39 24.10
N GLN A 253 -11.41 9.34 23.59
CA GLN A 253 -10.09 8.86 24.01
C GLN A 253 -9.04 9.17 22.93
N PRO A 254 -7.99 9.94 23.26
CA PRO A 254 -6.97 10.28 22.28
C PRO A 254 -5.96 9.16 22.02
N ILE A 255 -5.97 8.08 22.83
CA ILE A 255 -5.06 6.93 22.68
C ILE A 255 -5.70 5.91 21.73
N PRO A 256 -5.22 5.79 20.47
CA PRO A 256 -5.93 5.04 19.45
C PRO A 256 -6.19 3.57 19.79
N HIS A 257 -5.24 2.89 20.43
CA HIS A 257 -5.39 1.46 20.75
C HIS A 257 -6.43 1.19 21.85
N VAL A 258 -6.56 2.14 22.79
CA VAL A 258 -7.60 2.06 23.83
C VAL A 258 -8.97 2.32 23.20
N ALA A 259 -9.06 3.37 22.39
CA ALA A 259 -10.26 3.71 21.64
C ALA A 259 -10.74 2.58 20.72
N ALA A 260 -9.81 1.89 20.04
CA ALA A 260 -10.13 0.80 19.13
C ALA A 260 -10.88 -0.36 19.80
N SER A 261 -10.65 -0.63 21.08
CA SER A 261 -11.33 -1.71 21.78
C SER A 261 -12.83 -1.43 21.95
N SER A 262 -13.20 -0.20 22.28
CA SER A 262 -14.62 0.20 22.38
C SER A 262 -15.29 0.30 21.00
N SER A 263 -14.58 0.81 19.98
CA SER A 263 -15.12 0.82 18.61
C SER A 263 -15.31 -0.60 18.06
N LEU A 264 -14.43 -1.55 18.42
CA LEU A 264 -14.56 -2.95 18.02
C LEU A 264 -15.80 -3.62 18.68
N GLN A 265 -16.11 -3.26 19.92
CA GLN A 265 -17.34 -3.72 20.57
C GLN A 265 -18.58 -3.19 19.82
N GLN A 266 -18.61 -1.90 19.49
CA GLN A 266 -19.72 -1.31 18.70
C GLN A 266 -19.88 -2.00 17.34
N ILE A 267 -18.76 -2.31 16.65
CA ILE A 267 -18.79 -3.07 15.41
C ILE A 267 -19.43 -4.43 15.62
N THR A 268 -19.05 -5.16 16.68
CA THR A 268 -19.58 -6.50 16.96
C THR A 268 -21.08 -6.47 17.24
N GLU A 269 -21.58 -5.46 17.97
CA GLU A 269 -23.00 -5.25 18.19
C GLU A 269 -23.75 -5.01 16.86
N LYS A 270 -23.23 -4.13 15.99
CA LYS A 270 -23.79 -3.87 14.66
C LYS A 270 -23.73 -5.09 13.73
N GLU A 271 -22.67 -5.87 13.78
CA GLU A 271 -22.55 -7.11 12.99
C GLU A 271 -23.64 -8.11 13.34
N ASN A 272 -24.01 -8.20 14.61
CA ASN A 272 -25.13 -9.04 15.05
C ASN A 272 -26.47 -8.49 14.52
N ASP A 273 -26.70 -7.17 14.59
CA ASP A 273 -27.92 -6.53 14.07
C ASP A 273 -28.05 -6.77 12.56
N PHE A 274 -27.00 -6.52 11.77
CA PHE A 274 -27.01 -6.75 10.31
C PHE A 274 -27.14 -8.24 9.94
N GLY A 275 -26.62 -9.14 10.78
CA GLY A 275 -26.80 -10.58 10.62
C GLY A 275 -28.25 -11.01 10.68
N ALA A 276 -29.05 -10.34 11.51
CA ALA A 276 -30.47 -10.61 11.74
C ALA A 276 -31.41 -9.81 10.81
N ASP A 277 -30.93 -8.83 10.07
CA ASP A 277 -31.73 -7.96 9.21
C ASP A 277 -32.26 -8.71 7.97
N PRO A 278 -33.63 -8.76 7.77
CA PRO A 278 -34.20 -9.37 6.58
C PRO A 278 -33.80 -8.68 5.25
N ALA A 279 -33.59 -7.37 5.24
CA ALA A 279 -33.19 -6.63 4.04
C ALA A 279 -31.78 -7.04 3.60
N GLU A 280 -30.85 -7.18 4.54
CA GLU A 280 -29.51 -7.74 4.29
C GLU A 280 -29.57 -9.18 3.75
N ALA A 281 -30.52 -9.98 4.24
CA ALA A 281 -30.70 -11.34 3.72
C ALA A 281 -31.12 -11.36 2.25
N VAL A 282 -31.99 -10.43 1.82
CA VAL A 282 -32.38 -10.27 0.40
C VAL A 282 -31.19 -9.90 -0.48
N VAL A 283 -30.38 -8.94 -0.06
CA VAL A 283 -29.18 -8.53 -0.79
C VAL A 283 -28.18 -9.69 -0.92
N ARG A 284 -27.96 -10.45 0.16
CA ARG A 284 -27.11 -11.66 0.12
C ARG A 284 -27.63 -12.71 -0.86
N GLN A 285 -28.94 -12.98 -0.85
CA GLN A 285 -29.56 -13.92 -1.80
C GLN A 285 -29.38 -13.48 -3.26
N PHE A 286 -29.47 -12.17 -3.54
CA PHE A 286 -29.20 -11.64 -4.88
C PHE A 286 -27.77 -11.97 -5.35
N TRP A 287 -26.77 -11.73 -4.50
CA TRP A 287 -25.38 -12.06 -4.83
C TRP A 287 -25.16 -13.56 -5.02
N GLN A 288 -25.79 -14.40 -4.21
CA GLN A 288 -25.78 -15.86 -4.35
C GLN A 288 -26.38 -16.29 -5.69
N ALA A 289 -27.52 -15.71 -6.07
CA ALA A 289 -28.13 -15.98 -7.38
C ALA A 289 -27.21 -15.57 -8.55
N LYS A 290 -26.53 -14.42 -8.44
CA LYS A 290 -25.51 -13.99 -9.42
C LYS A 290 -24.33 -14.96 -9.52
N ALA A 291 -23.86 -15.49 -8.40
CA ALA A 291 -22.80 -16.50 -8.39
C ALA A 291 -23.23 -17.79 -9.11
N LEU A 292 -24.48 -18.24 -8.89
CA LEU A 292 -25.07 -19.39 -9.58
C LEU A 292 -25.15 -19.19 -11.09
N VAL A 293 -25.53 -17.99 -11.55
CA VAL A 293 -25.56 -17.66 -12.98
C VAL A 293 -24.17 -17.77 -13.60
N MET A 294 -23.13 -17.22 -12.92
CA MET A 294 -21.74 -17.31 -13.39
C MET A 294 -21.27 -18.77 -13.42
N GLN A 295 -21.61 -19.56 -12.39
CA GLN A 295 -21.28 -20.99 -12.36
C GLN A 295 -21.91 -21.74 -13.54
N LYS A 296 -23.21 -21.50 -13.80
CA LYS A 296 -23.89 -22.09 -14.96
C LYS A 296 -23.22 -21.71 -16.28
N GLN A 297 -22.82 -20.45 -16.46
CA GLN A 297 -22.09 -20.04 -17.65
C GLN A 297 -20.76 -20.77 -17.81
N ILE A 298 -20.06 -21.05 -16.71
CA ILE A 298 -18.81 -21.82 -16.70
C ILE A 298 -19.08 -23.28 -17.08
N ASP A 299 -20.11 -23.91 -16.50
CA ASP A 299 -20.45 -25.30 -16.73
C ASP A 299 -20.90 -25.56 -18.18
N GLU A 300 -21.51 -24.58 -18.83
CA GLU A 300 -21.99 -24.62 -20.21
C GLU A 300 -20.93 -24.18 -21.24
N LEU A 301 -19.66 -23.99 -20.86
CA LEU A 301 -18.58 -23.70 -21.82
C LEU A 301 -18.36 -24.87 -22.78
N PRO A 302 -18.07 -24.64 -24.08
CA PRO A 302 -17.89 -23.35 -24.78
C PRO A 302 -19.18 -22.72 -25.33
N ALA A 303 -20.34 -23.36 -25.17
CA ALA A 303 -21.60 -22.93 -25.78
C ALA A 303 -22.03 -21.55 -25.25
N SER A 304 -21.99 -21.33 -23.94
CA SER A 304 -22.31 -20.06 -23.26
C SER A 304 -21.46 -18.89 -23.77
N TRP A 305 -20.16 -19.10 -23.95
CA TRP A 305 -19.24 -18.11 -24.48
C TRP A 305 -19.59 -17.65 -25.89
N ASN A 306 -19.89 -18.59 -26.78
CA ASN A 306 -20.30 -18.29 -28.15
C ASN A 306 -21.64 -17.56 -28.19
N GLN A 307 -22.62 -18.02 -27.40
CA GLN A 307 -23.95 -17.42 -27.35
C GLN A 307 -23.94 -15.98 -26.86
N GLU A 308 -23.21 -15.69 -25.77
CA GLU A 308 -23.12 -14.35 -25.22
C GLU A 308 -22.39 -13.38 -26.15
N ARG A 309 -21.30 -13.84 -26.81
CA ARG A 309 -20.58 -13.06 -27.81
C ARG A 309 -21.45 -12.70 -29.00
N GLU A 310 -22.23 -13.64 -29.52
CA GLU A 310 -23.16 -13.38 -30.64
C GLU A 310 -24.32 -12.47 -30.19
N ALA A 311 -24.81 -12.62 -28.96
CA ALA A 311 -25.81 -11.73 -28.39
C ALA A 311 -25.30 -10.27 -28.28
N LEU A 312 -24.05 -10.06 -27.84
CA LEU A 312 -23.42 -8.74 -27.79
C LEU A 312 -23.27 -8.12 -29.18
N LYS A 313 -22.86 -8.92 -30.18
CA LYS A 313 -22.79 -8.45 -31.57
C LYS A 313 -24.16 -8.07 -32.12
N ALA A 314 -25.18 -8.90 -31.86
CA ALA A 314 -26.55 -8.61 -32.28
C ALA A 314 -27.08 -7.33 -31.63
N ARG A 315 -26.83 -7.12 -30.31
CA ARG A 315 -27.18 -5.86 -29.63
C ARG A 315 -26.49 -4.65 -30.25
N LEU A 316 -25.21 -4.78 -30.62
CA LEU A 316 -24.48 -3.68 -31.29
C LEU A 316 -25.12 -3.31 -32.63
N ILE A 317 -25.45 -4.30 -33.45
CA ILE A 317 -26.12 -4.11 -34.73
C ILE A 317 -27.48 -3.44 -34.54
N GLN A 318 -28.28 -3.92 -33.59
CA GLN A 318 -29.59 -3.36 -33.27
C GLN A 318 -29.50 -1.91 -32.75
N ALA A 319 -28.55 -1.64 -31.81
CA ALA A 319 -28.35 -0.27 -31.30
C ALA A 319 -27.97 0.73 -32.39
N ARG A 320 -27.12 0.32 -33.34
CA ARG A 320 -26.77 1.15 -34.51
C ARG A 320 -27.98 1.37 -35.45
N ALA A 321 -28.80 0.34 -35.66
CA ALA A 321 -29.99 0.44 -36.52
C ALA A 321 -31.10 1.30 -35.91
N GLN A 322 -31.24 1.27 -34.59
CA GLN A 322 -32.25 2.04 -33.84
C GLN A 322 -31.84 3.47 -33.51
N SER A 323 -30.64 3.91 -33.96
CA SER A 323 -30.10 5.26 -33.68
C SER A 323 -30.07 5.59 -32.19
N VAL A 324 -29.72 4.60 -31.38
CA VAL A 324 -29.53 4.75 -29.93
C VAL A 324 -28.36 5.71 -29.66
N SER A 325 -28.29 6.29 -28.48
CA SER A 325 -27.26 7.29 -28.14
C SER A 325 -25.84 6.78 -28.41
N MET A 326 -24.96 7.65 -28.94
CA MET A 326 -23.54 7.29 -29.17
C MET A 326 -22.84 6.79 -27.91
N PHE A 327 -23.31 7.19 -26.74
CA PHE A 327 -22.79 6.72 -25.47
C PHE A 327 -23.08 5.21 -25.24
N GLU A 328 -24.31 4.78 -25.52
CA GLU A 328 -24.69 3.36 -25.40
C GLU A 328 -24.00 2.50 -26.46
N ILE A 329 -23.89 2.99 -27.69
CA ILE A 329 -23.15 2.28 -28.74
C ILE A 329 -21.69 2.05 -28.33
N ARG A 330 -20.99 3.10 -27.86
CA ARG A 330 -19.61 3.00 -27.37
C ARG A 330 -19.47 2.08 -26.14
N LYS A 331 -20.50 2.02 -25.30
CA LYS A 331 -20.51 1.09 -24.16
C LYS A 331 -20.52 -0.36 -24.66
N ILE A 332 -21.43 -0.71 -25.59
CA ILE A 332 -21.50 -2.07 -26.17
C ILE A 332 -20.21 -2.41 -26.95
N GLU A 333 -19.64 -1.47 -27.69
CA GLU A 333 -18.35 -1.65 -28.37
C GLU A 333 -17.21 -1.95 -27.39
N ARG A 334 -17.17 -1.26 -26.27
CA ARG A 334 -16.19 -1.49 -25.21
C ARG A 334 -16.40 -2.86 -24.56
N ASP A 335 -17.64 -3.23 -24.25
CA ASP A 335 -17.99 -4.53 -23.69
C ASP A 335 -17.56 -5.66 -24.63
N LEU A 336 -17.75 -5.49 -25.94
CA LEU A 336 -17.32 -6.45 -26.96
C LEU A 336 -15.79 -6.47 -27.11
N ALA A 337 -15.11 -5.34 -27.03
CA ALA A 337 -13.65 -5.25 -27.10
C ALA A 337 -12.98 -5.89 -25.89
N ASN A 338 -13.60 -5.78 -24.71
CA ASN A 338 -13.12 -6.38 -23.46
C ASN A 338 -13.63 -7.82 -23.25
N TYR A 339 -14.43 -8.35 -24.17
CA TYR A 339 -14.95 -9.71 -24.07
C TYR A 339 -13.82 -10.74 -24.19
N PRO A 340 -13.82 -11.80 -23.41
CA PRO A 340 -12.75 -12.80 -23.42
C PRO A 340 -12.47 -13.35 -24.82
N GLU A 341 -11.20 -13.34 -25.22
CA GLU A 341 -10.79 -13.76 -26.58
C GLU A 341 -10.84 -15.30 -26.78
N SER A 342 -10.83 -16.06 -25.70
CA SER A 342 -10.83 -17.53 -25.73
C SER A 342 -11.70 -18.12 -24.63
N VAL A 343 -12.08 -19.37 -24.80
CA VAL A 343 -12.83 -20.17 -23.80
C VAL A 343 -12.07 -20.23 -22.46
N GLN A 344 -10.75 -20.34 -22.50
CA GLN A 344 -9.90 -20.32 -21.31
C GLN A 344 -9.96 -18.97 -20.59
N ALA A 345 -9.90 -17.88 -21.35
CA ALA A 345 -10.02 -16.52 -20.81
C ALA A 345 -11.42 -16.27 -20.23
N ALA A 346 -12.48 -16.80 -20.88
CA ALA A 346 -13.86 -16.73 -20.40
C ALA A 346 -14.04 -17.47 -19.08
N ASN A 347 -13.51 -18.68 -18.96
CA ASN A 347 -13.52 -19.45 -17.71
C ASN A 347 -12.85 -18.68 -16.57
N ALA A 348 -11.68 -18.10 -16.82
CA ALA A 348 -10.96 -17.31 -15.83
C ALA A 348 -11.70 -16.00 -15.46
N TYR A 349 -12.36 -15.35 -16.42
CA TYR A 349 -13.12 -14.11 -16.21
C TYR A 349 -14.38 -14.38 -15.39
N TRP A 350 -15.21 -15.34 -15.80
CA TRP A 350 -16.43 -15.71 -15.08
C TRP A 350 -16.14 -16.37 -13.73
N GLY A 351 -15.04 -17.13 -13.63
CA GLY A 351 -14.57 -17.67 -12.35
C GLY A 351 -14.28 -16.57 -11.32
N ARG A 352 -13.55 -15.53 -11.72
CA ARG A 352 -13.29 -14.38 -10.85
C ARG A 352 -14.57 -13.63 -10.48
N ALA A 353 -15.49 -13.44 -11.42
CA ALA A 353 -16.77 -12.80 -11.16
C ALA A 353 -17.63 -13.63 -10.18
N ARG A 354 -17.71 -14.96 -10.40
CA ARG A 354 -18.39 -15.90 -9.50
C ARG A 354 -17.82 -15.80 -8.07
N ASP A 355 -16.50 -15.87 -7.95
CA ASP A 355 -15.83 -15.85 -6.64
C ASP A 355 -16.07 -14.52 -5.91
N ALA A 356 -16.08 -13.39 -6.64
CA ALA A 356 -16.44 -12.08 -6.08
C ALA A 356 -17.90 -12.05 -5.59
N PHE A 357 -18.86 -12.63 -6.33
CA PHE A 357 -20.25 -12.71 -5.92
C PHE A 357 -20.47 -13.68 -4.75
N ILE A 358 -19.69 -14.77 -4.66
CA ILE A 358 -19.69 -15.66 -3.50
C ILE A 358 -19.27 -14.90 -2.25
N VAL A 359 -18.20 -14.12 -2.32
CA VAL A 359 -17.71 -13.31 -1.19
C VAL A 359 -18.77 -12.30 -0.74
N ARG A 360 -19.46 -11.63 -1.68
CA ARG A 360 -20.53 -10.66 -1.36
C ARG A 360 -21.79 -11.33 -0.82
N GLY A 361 -22.13 -12.54 -1.28
CA GLY A 361 -23.29 -13.32 -0.85
C GLY A 361 -23.03 -14.17 0.40
N ALA A 362 -21.81 -14.19 0.91
CA ALA A 362 -21.46 -14.93 2.12
C ALA A 362 -22.07 -14.27 3.37
N PRO A 363 -22.32 -15.03 4.44
CA PRO A 363 -22.64 -14.45 5.73
C PRO A 363 -21.60 -13.43 6.16
N LEU A 364 -22.04 -12.40 6.88
CA LEU A 364 -21.17 -11.36 7.39
C LEU A 364 -20.05 -11.97 8.23
N LYS A 365 -18.81 -11.67 7.86
CA LYS A 365 -17.65 -12.11 8.62
C LYS A 365 -17.37 -11.15 9.77
N PRO A 366 -17.49 -11.60 11.04
CA PRO A 366 -17.23 -10.73 12.17
C PRO A 366 -15.78 -10.26 12.21
N GLN A 367 -15.57 -8.96 12.47
CA GLN A 367 -14.26 -8.32 12.47
C GLN A 367 -13.28 -8.93 13.48
N ALA A 368 -13.80 -9.26 14.66
CA ALA A 368 -13.02 -9.78 15.79
C ALA A 368 -12.83 -11.30 15.78
N GLN A 369 -13.65 -12.04 15.04
CA GLN A 369 -13.66 -13.50 15.10
C GLN A 369 -12.55 -14.10 14.24
N PRO A 370 -11.61 -14.87 14.83
CA PRO A 370 -10.58 -15.57 14.08
C PRO A 370 -11.19 -16.75 13.30
N PHE A 371 -10.66 -16.98 12.10
CA PHE A 371 -10.94 -18.17 11.28
C PHE A 371 -12.44 -18.47 11.09
N PHE A 372 -13.25 -17.41 10.92
CA PHE A 372 -14.68 -17.54 10.71
C PHE A 372 -14.98 -18.39 9.47
N SER A 373 -15.75 -19.46 9.65
CA SER A 373 -16.25 -20.30 8.56
C SER A 373 -17.78 -20.24 8.52
N PRO A 374 -18.36 -19.79 7.41
CA PRO A 374 -19.82 -19.71 7.25
C PRO A 374 -20.56 -21.05 7.36
N GLN A 375 -19.83 -22.17 7.30
CA GLN A 375 -20.42 -23.52 7.30
C GLN A 375 -21.16 -23.87 8.60
N ASN A 376 -20.87 -23.18 9.70
CA ASN A 376 -21.47 -23.49 11.01
C ASN A 376 -22.81 -22.79 11.23
N GLU A 377 -23.23 -21.81 10.42
CA GLU A 377 -24.37 -20.95 10.69
C GLU A 377 -25.49 -20.96 9.64
N GLY A 378 -25.45 -21.81 8.60
CA GLY A 378 -26.45 -21.81 7.52
C GLY A 378 -26.99 -23.19 7.15
N PRO A 379 -28.14 -23.26 6.44
CA PRO A 379 -28.67 -24.52 5.95
C PRO A 379 -27.65 -25.18 4.99
N LYS A 380 -27.34 -26.45 5.23
CA LYS A 380 -26.29 -27.23 4.55
C LYS A 380 -26.50 -27.49 3.03
N ASN A 381 -27.43 -26.80 2.39
CA ASN A 381 -27.83 -27.04 1.00
C ASN A 381 -27.62 -25.81 0.11
N GLY A 382 -26.39 -25.57 -0.32
CA GLY A 382 -26.14 -24.50 -1.28
C GLY A 382 -24.74 -24.51 -1.88
N LEU A 383 -24.57 -23.81 -3.00
CA LEU A 383 -23.29 -23.63 -3.72
C LEU A 383 -22.18 -23.13 -2.78
N LEU A 384 -22.53 -22.36 -1.74
CA LEU A 384 -21.59 -21.87 -0.74
C LEU A 384 -20.91 -23.00 0.05
N ASN A 385 -21.60 -24.12 0.30
CA ASN A 385 -21.03 -25.25 1.02
C ASN A 385 -20.04 -26.07 0.18
N THR A 386 -20.17 -26.05 -1.14
CA THR A 386 -19.22 -26.73 -2.05
C THR A 386 -17.98 -25.91 -2.35
N LEU A 387 -18.02 -24.59 -2.06
CA LEU A 387 -16.97 -23.63 -2.36
C LEU A 387 -16.37 -22.99 -1.09
N ALA A 388 -16.94 -23.26 0.08
CA ALA A 388 -16.42 -22.79 1.35
C ALA A 388 -15.18 -23.61 1.73
N VAL A 389 -14.10 -22.90 2.02
CA VAL A 389 -12.88 -23.48 2.54
C VAL A 389 -13.13 -23.91 3.98
N ASP A 390 -12.87 -25.17 4.32
CA ASP A 390 -13.03 -25.70 5.68
C ASP A 390 -12.28 -24.84 6.70
N GLY A 391 -12.81 -24.67 7.90
CA GLY A 391 -12.20 -23.84 8.95
C GLY A 391 -10.76 -24.25 9.27
N GLU A 392 -10.43 -25.53 9.21
CA GLU A 392 -9.07 -26.04 9.37
C GLU A 392 -8.16 -25.57 8.23
N SER A 393 -8.64 -25.56 6.99
CA SER A 393 -7.86 -25.03 5.86
C SER A 393 -7.67 -23.51 5.95
N SER A 394 -8.56 -22.78 6.62
CA SER A 394 -8.41 -21.33 6.90
C SER A 394 -7.25 -21.07 7.87
N GLN A 395 -7.09 -21.87 8.92
CA GLN A 395 -5.95 -21.76 9.86
C GLN A 395 -4.63 -22.09 9.19
N LEU A 396 -4.58 -23.18 8.43
CA LEU A 396 -3.39 -23.56 7.66
C LEU A 396 -3.02 -22.50 6.63
N ASN A 397 -4.00 -21.93 5.94
CA ASN A 397 -3.77 -20.84 4.98
C ASN A 397 -3.24 -19.57 5.68
N PHE A 398 -3.74 -19.23 6.87
CA PHE A 398 -3.23 -18.12 7.67
C PHE A 398 -1.75 -18.32 8.02
N ILE A 399 -1.41 -19.51 8.53
CA ILE A 399 -0.04 -19.86 8.91
C ILE A 399 0.86 -19.91 7.66
N ALA A 400 0.41 -20.53 6.57
CA ALA A 400 1.14 -20.60 5.32
C ALA A 400 1.41 -19.21 4.72
N LEU A 401 0.42 -18.33 4.71
CA LEU A 401 0.56 -16.96 4.27
C LEU A 401 1.55 -16.17 5.14
N MET A 402 1.42 -16.30 6.47
CA MET A 402 2.33 -15.66 7.42
C MET A 402 3.78 -16.07 7.16
N PHE A 403 4.07 -17.38 7.04
CA PHE A 403 5.42 -17.86 6.75
C PHE A 403 5.90 -17.48 5.35
N CYS A 404 5.03 -17.56 4.33
CA CYS A 404 5.35 -17.12 2.96
C CYS A 404 5.82 -15.66 2.94
N LEU A 405 5.06 -14.77 3.57
CA LEU A 405 5.41 -13.36 3.69
C LEU A 405 6.68 -13.16 4.54
N MET A 406 6.84 -13.92 5.62
CA MET A 406 7.99 -13.83 6.52
C MET A 406 9.30 -14.15 5.79
N PHE A 407 9.35 -15.26 5.07
CA PHE A 407 10.55 -15.65 4.30
C PHE A 407 10.76 -14.77 3.06
N GLY A 408 9.68 -14.41 2.35
CA GLY A 408 9.76 -13.55 1.18
C GLY A 408 10.31 -12.17 1.51
N THR A 409 9.79 -11.53 2.56
CA THR A 409 10.21 -10.18 2.95
C THR A 409 11.60 -10.15 3.58
N ALA A 410 12.04 -11.22 4.27
CA ALA A 410 13.41 -11.32 4.76
C ALA A 410 14.47 -11.29 3.63
N GLY A 411 14.09 -11.70 2.42
CA GLY A 411 14.96 -11.75 1.25
C GLY A 411 14.90 -10.53 0.33
N LEU A 412 14.16 -9.47 0.65
CA LEU A 412 14.01 -8.30 -0.21
C LEU A 412 15.35 -7.57 -0.45
N PRO A 413 15.85 -7.51 -1.70
CA PRO A 413 17.21 -7.03 -1.96
C PRO A 413 17.45 -5.58 -1.53
N HIS A 414 16.50 -4.66 -1.77
CA HIS A 414 16.61 -3.24 -1.41
C HIS A 414 16.68 -3.03 0.11
N ILE A 415 16.02 -3.87 0.91
CA ILE A 415 16.10 -3.82 2.37
C ILE A 415 17.41 -4.42 2.89
N LEU A 416 17.88 -5.52 2.30
CA LEU A 416 19.13 -6.16 2.69
C LEU A 416 20.33 -5.23 2.55
N VAL A 417 20.39 -4.42 1.49
CA VAL A 417 21.47 -3.45 1.22
C VAL A 417 21.56 -2.40 2.33
N ARG A 418 20.48 -2.07 3.03
CA ARG A 418 20.47 -1.14 4.16
C ARG A 418 21.42 -1.55 5.29
N SER A 419 21.66 -2.84 5.46
CA SER A 419 22.63 -3.34 6.45
C SER A 419 24.06 -2.88 6.15
N MET A 420 24.39 -2.60 4.90
CA MET A 420 25.74 -2.22 4.43
C MET A 420 26.05 -0.73 4.58
N THR A 421 25.05 0.13 4.87
CA THR A 421 25.20 1.60 4.92
C THR A 421 25.70 2.12 6.27
N THR A 422 25.68 1.30 7.33
CA THR A 422 26.09 1.69 8.68
C THR A 422 27.61 1.58 8.89
N PRO A 423 28.22 2.35 9.83
CA PRO A 423 29.66 2.34 10.07
C PRO A 423 30.19 0.98 10.54
N THR A 424 29.54 0.35 11.51
CA THR A 424 29.99 -0.87 12.15
C THR A 424 28.90 -1.94 12.21
N VAL A 425 29.28 -3.19 12.52
CA VAL A 425 28.34 -4.29 12.76
C VAL A 425 27.45 -4.00 13.98
N SER A 426 27.99 -3.32 15.00
CA SER A 426 27.21 -2.88 16.17
C SER A 426 26.14 -1.87 15.77
N ASP A 427 26.49 -0.91 14.90
CA ASP A 427 25.53 0.09 14.40
C ASP A 427 24.49 -0.54 13.48
N ALA A 428 24.85 -1.56 12.71
CA ALA A 428 23.88 -2.33 11.93
C ALA A 428 22.82 -2.98 12.83
N ARG A 429 23.25 -3.61 13.94
CA ARG A 429 22.31 -4.20 14.93
C ARG A 429 21.41 -3.14 15.58
N LYS A 430 21.99 -1.99 15.97
CA LYS A 430 21.21 -0.87 16.52
C LYS A 430 20.23 -0.31 15.50
N SER A 431 20.65 -0.19 14.24
CA SER A 431 19.80 0.27 13.15
C SER A 431 18.59 -0.65 12.95
N VAL A 432 18.82 -1.97 13.00
CA VAL A 432 17.74 -2.95 12.90
C VAL A 432 16.71 -2.81 14.03
N PHE A 433 17.16 -2.58 15.27
CA PHE A 433 16.28 -2.31 16.39
C PHE A 433 15.41 -1.06 16.13
N TRP A 434 16.03 0.04 15.71
CA TRP A 434 15.30 1.26 15.39
C TRP A 434 14.33 1.07 14.21
N SER A 435 14.75 0.36 13.16
CA SER A 435 13.86 0.06 12.03
C SER A 435 12.62 -0.72 12.49
N LEU A 436 12.83 -1.78 13.31
CA LEU A 436 11.73 -2.59 13.83
C LEU A 436 10.77 -1.74 14.67
N LEU A 437 11.30 -0.89 15.55
CA LEU A 437 10.48 0.01 16.35
C LEU A 437 9.64 0.95 15.47
N PHE A 438 10.25 1.55 14.45
CA PHE A 438 9.58 2.46 13.53
C PHE A 438 8.56 1.76 12.62
N ILE A 439 8.83 0.53 12.21
CA ILE A 439 7.87 -0.30 11.45
C ILE A 439 6.67 -0.68 12.34
N LEU A 440 6.94 -1.16 13.55
CA LEU A 440 5.89 -1.55 14.49
C LEU A 440 4.97 -0.38 14.85
N LEU A 441 5.51 0.83 15.01
CA LEU A 441 4.72 2.01 15.31
C LEU A 441 3.59 2.22 14.28
N LEU A 442 3.89 2.08 12.97
CA LEU A 442 2.91 2.22 11.90
C LEU A 442 2.02 0.96 11.77
N TYR A 443 2.59 -0.23 11.91
CA TYR A 443 1.83 -1.47 11.76
C TYR A 443 0.81 -1.71 12.87
N PHE A 444 1.03 -1.17 14.06
CA PHE A 444 0.02 -1.19 15.14
C PHE A 444 -1.11 -0.19 14.89
N LEU A 445 -0.86 0.89 14.14
CA LEU A 445 -1.90 1.85 13.79
C LEU A 445 -2.83 1.37 12.67
N ALA A 446 -2.38 0.47 11.79
CA ALA A 446 -3.18 0.00 10.66
C ALA A 446 -4.45 -0.78 11.07
N PRO A 447 -4.39 -1.74 12.02
CA PRO A 447 -5.60 -2.37 12.55
C PRO A 447 -6.55 -1.38 13.20
N THR A 448 -6.01 -0.42 13.93
CA THR A 448 -6.77 0.63 14.61
C THR A 448 -7.53 1.50 13.61
N LEU A 449 -6.87 1.93 12.53
CA LEU A 449 -7.51 2.71 11.46
C LEU A 449 -8.60 1.89 10.76
N ALA A 450 -8.35 0.62 10.47
CA ALA A 450 -9.34 -0.26 9.87
C ALA A 450 -10.62 -0.38 10.72
N ILE A 451 -10.47 -0.51 12.04
CA ILE A 451 -11.57 -0.55 13.00
C ILE A 451 -12.35 0.77 12.97
N PHE A 452 -11.67 1.92 13.05
CA PHE A 452 -12.34 3.21 13.07
C PHE A 452 -13.09 3.49 11.77
N VAL A 453 -12.50 3.23 10.61
CA VAL A 453 -13.17 3.43 9.33
C VAL A 453 -14.37 2.49 9.19
N LYS A 454 -14.25 1.22 9.63
CA LYS A 454 -15.37 0.29 9.62
C LYS A 454 -16.51 0.76 10.53
N ASN A 455 -16.18 1.23 11.71
CA ASN A 455 -17.19 1.77 12.65
C ASN A 455 -17.89 3.01 12.05
N GLU A 456 -17.16 3.93 11.40
CA GLU A 456 -17.80 5.09 10.72
C GLU A 456 -18.77 4.64 9.62
N ILE A 457 -18.41 3.65 8.80
CA ILE A 457 -19.31 3.11 7.76
C ILE A 457 -20.54 2.47 8.38
N TYR A 458 -20.38 1.67 9.42
CA TYR A 458 -21.48 0.96 10.07
C TYR A 458 -22.45 1.91 10.80
N GLN A 459 -21.94 3.01 11.36
CA GLN A 459 -22.77 3.96 12.10
C GLN A 459 -23.40 5.04 11.21
N ASN A 460 -22.71 5.45 10.13
CA ASN A 460 -23.03 6.68 9.41
C ASN A 460 -23.35 6.47 7.91
N VAL A 461 -23.26 5.25 7.38
CA VAL A 461 -23.57 4.97 5.96
C VAL A 461 -24.64 3.89 5.83
N VAL A 462 -24.51 2.78 6.57
CA VAL A 462 -25.53 1.72 6.57
C VAL A 462 -26.81 2.24 7.20
N GLY A 463 -27.93 2.02 6.53
CA GLY A 463 -29.25 2.50 6.95
C GLY A 463 -29.62 3.90 6.45
N LEU A 464 -28.73 4.59 5.74
CA LEU A 464 -29.07 5.86 5.10
C LEU A 464 -29.95 5.64 3.86
N PRO A 465 -30.85 6.59 3.53
CA PRO A 465 -31.47 6.66 2.22
C PRO A 465 -30.43 6.94 1.12
N PHE A 466 -30.55 6.29 -0.05
CA PHE A 466 -29.61 6.47 -1.17
C PHE A 466 -29.46 7.93 -1.64
N ASN A 467 -30.50 8.74 -1.48
CA ASN A 467 -30.46 10.17 -1.82
C ASN A 467 -29.75 11.04 -0.77
N GLN A 468 -29.29 10.46 0.34
CA GLN A 468 -28.56 11.13 1.42
C GLN A 468 -27.13 10.60 1.58
N LEU A 469 -26.64 9.87 0.58
CA LEU A 469 -25.26 9.39 0.61
C LEU A 469 -24.26 10.56 0.70
N PRO A 470 -23.20 10.42 1.51
CA PRO A 470 -22.16 11.45 1.63
C PRO A 470 -21.45 11.74 0.31
N ASP A 471 -21.04 12.99 0.10
CA ASP A 471 -20.37 13.45 -1.16
C ASP A 471 -19.13 12.64 -1.52
N TRP A 472 -18.41 12.11 -0.55
CA TRP A 472 -17.21 11.30 -0.81
C TRP A 472 -17.54 10.04 -1.63
N VAL A 473 -18.72 9.44 -1.44
CA VAL A 473 -19.17 8.25 -2.20
C VAL A 473 -19.15 8.54 -3.69
N ASN A 474 -19.83 9.62 -4.09
CA ASN A 474 -19.91 10.02 -5.50
C ASN A 474 -18.54 10.43 -6.05
N SER A 475 -17.73 11.12 -5.26
CA SER A 475 -16.40 11.59 -5.65
C SER A 475 -15.44 10.43 -5.94
N TRP A 476 -15.47 9.38 -5.13
CA TRP A 476 -14.62 8.20 -5.32
C TRP A 476 -15.17 7.25 -6.39
N ALA A 477 -16.49 7.08 -6.47
CA ALA A 477 -17.13 6.28 -7.52
C ALA A 477 -16.93 6.86 -8.93
N ALA A 478 -16.83 8.19 -9.05
CA ALA A 478 -16.54 8.87 -10.31
C ALA A 478 -15.10 8.63 -10.80
N LEU A 479 -14.15 8.39 -9.88
CA LEU A 479 -12.77 8.01 -10.23
C LEU A 479 -12.70 6.58 -10.74
N ASP A 480 -13.17 5.65 -9.92
CA ASP A 480 -13.24 4.23 -10.27
C ASP A 480 -14.28 3.53 -9.37
N ARG A 481 -15.26 2.88 -9.99
CA ARG A 481 -16.26 2.07 -9.27
C ARG A 481 -15.68 0.86 -8.55
N ALA A 482 -14.49 0.42 -8.94
CA ALA A 482 -13.78 -0.61 -8.18
C ALA A 482 -13.28 -0.13 -6.80
N LEU A 483 -13.15 1.19 -6.61
CA LEU A 483 -12.79 1.78 -5.31
C LEU A 483 -14.01 1.97 -4.41
N VAL A 484 -15.12 2.44 -4.97
CA VAL A 484 -16.39 2.64 -4.25
C VAL A 484 -17.54 2.36 -5.18
N ASP A 485 -18.40 1.41 -4.80
CA ASP A 485 -19.67 1.16 -5.47
C ASP A 485 -20.75 0.89 -4.41
N ILE A 486 -21.77 1.74 -4.36
CA ILE A 486 -22.93 1.57 -3.51
C ILE A 486 -24.16 1.63 -4.41
N THR A 487 -24.83 0.50 -4.56
CA THR A 487 -25.93 0.34 -5.51
C THR A 487 -27.12 -0.31 -4.82
N ASP A 488 -28.30 0.31 -4.93
CA ASP A 488 -29.56 -0.22 -4.41
C ASP A 488 -29.95 -1.48 -5.19
N ILE A 489 -29.80 -2.64 -4.55
CA ILE A 489 -29.99 -3.96 -5.15
C ILE A 489 -31.39 -4.48 -4.95
N ASN A 490 -31.94 -4.26 -3.75
CA ASN A 490 -33.27 -4.71 -3.38
C ASN A 490 -34.37 -3.68 -3.69
N THR A 491 -33.98 -2.49 -4.16
CA THR A 491 -34.84 -1.38 -4.55
C THR A 491 -35.71 -0.83 -3.42
N ASP A 492 -35.24 -0.89 -2.17
CA ASP A 492 -35.94 -0.35 -1.00
C ASP A 492 -35.55 1.11 -0.69
N GLY A 493 -34.52 1.64 -1.37
CA GLY A 493 -34.05 3.01 -1.21
C GLY A 493 -33.22 3.26 0.04
N ILE A 494 -32.86 2.21 0.80
CA ILE A 494 -32.05 2.27 2.02
C ILE A 494 -30.77 1.45 1.81
N VAL A 495 -29.64 1.99 2.25
CA VAL A 495 -28.34 1.33 2.06
C VAL A 495 -28.17 0.16 3.03
N GLN A 496 -28.00 -1.05 2.52
CA GLN A 496 -27.61 -2.23 3.27
C GLN A 496 -26.09 -2.45 3.17
N LEU A 497 -25.52 -3.17 4.14
CA LEU A 497 -24.08 -3.46 4.16
C LEU A 497 -23.64 -4.27 2.93
N GLY A 498 -24.43 -5.24 2.48
CA GLY A 498 -24.16 -6.06 1.29
C GLY A 498 -24.16 -5.29 -0.03
N GLU A 499 -24.68 -4.05 -0.05
CA GLU A 499 -24.68 -3.13 -1.19
C GLU A 499 -23.45 -2.24 -1.27
N ILE A 500 -22.69 -2.17 -0.17
CA ILE A 500 -21.47 -1.36 -0.07
C ILE A 500 -20.28 -2.17 -0.57
N HIS A 501 -19.60 -1.67 -1.59
CA HIS A 501 -18.30 -2.15 -2.02
C HIS A 501 -17.24 -1.07 -1.82
N LEU A 502 -16.24 -1.38 -0.99
CA LEU A 502 -15.08 -0.52 -0.77
C LEU A 502 -13.81 -1.28 -1.20
N GLY A 503 -13.06 -0.69 -2.11
CA GLY A 503 -11.77 -1.22 -2.52
C GLY A 503 -10.74 -1.14 -1.38
N ASN A 504 -9.80 -2.09 -1.39
CA ASN A 504 -8.75 -2.20 -0.39
C ASN A 504 -7.97 -0.88 -0.19
N ASP A 505 -7.62 -0.22 -1.28
CA ASP A 505 -6.75 0.95 -1.27
C ASP A 505 -7.49 2.25 -0.85
N MET A 506 -8.82 2.20 -0.83
CA MET A 506 -9.64 3.35 -0.48
C MET A 506 -9.66 3.63 1.02
N VAL A 507 -9.61 2.59 1.87
CA VAL A 507 -9.82 2.71 3.33
C VAL A 507 -8.90 3.73 3.99
N VAL A 508 -7.63 3.78 3.60
CA VAL A 508 -6.67 4.77 4.14
C VAL A 508 -6.84 6.14 3.47
N LEU A 509 -6.96 6.16 2.14
CA LEU A 509 -7.00 7.41 1.38
C LEU A 509 -8.28 8.21 1.63
N ALA A 510 -9.44 7.52 1.73
CA ALA A 510 -10.72 8.15 2.02
C ALA A 510 -11.06 8.18 3.51
N GLY A 511 -10.28 7.51 4.36
CA GLY A 511 -10.51 7.47 5.81
C GLY A 511 -10.77 8.85 6.45
N PRO A 512 -10.01 9.90 6.13
CA PRO A 512 -10.32 11.25 6.60
C PRO A 512 -11.68 11.77 6.12
N GLU A 513 -12.04 11.57 4.86
CA GLU A 513 -13.33 12.01 4.30
C GLU A 513 -14.50 11.23 4.91
N ILE A 514 -14.34 9.92 5.08
CA ILE A 514 -15.31 9.05 5.78
C ILE A 514 -15.50 9.51 7.21
N GLY A 515 -14.41 9.85 7.90
CA GLY A 515 -14.43 10.39 9.25
C GLY A 515 -14.94 11.83 9.38
N GLY A 516 -15.24 12.51 8.26
CA GLY A 516 -15.67 13.91 8.25
C GLY A 516 -14.58 14.91 8.64
N LEU A 517 -13.30 14.56 8.41
CA LEU A 517 -12.18 15.46 8.65
C LEU A 517 -12.05 16.50 7.52
N PRO A 518 -11.42 17.67 7.80
CA PRO A 518 -11.09 18.64 6.76
C PRO A 518 -10.27 18.04 5.61
N PHE A 519 -10.43 18.56 4.40
CA PHE A 519 -9.76 18.01 3.22
C PHE A 519 -8.23 18.11 3.30
N VAL A 520 -7.70 19.08 4.03
CA VAL A 520 -6.26 19.17 4.31
C VAL A 520 -5.69 17.89 4.93
N VAL A 521 -6.49 17.16 5.72
CA VAL A 521 -6.07 15.87 6.30
C VAL A 521 -6.05 14.77 5.21
N SER A 522 -7.00 14.78 4.27
CA SER A 522 -6.95 13.90 3.08
C SER A 522 -5.72 14.20 2.23
N GLY A 523 -5.38 15.48 2.04
CA GLY A 523 -4.15 15.90 1.37
C GLY A 523 -2.88 15.43 2.10
N LEU A 524 -2.87 15.51 3.43
CA LEU A 524 -1.79 15.00 4.27
C LEU A 524 -1.61 13.48 4.13
N VAL A 525 -2.70 12.72 4.18
CA VAL A 525 -2.67 11.25 3.99
C VAL A 525 -2.18 10.90 2.59
N ALA A 526 -2.62 11.62 1.56
CA ALA A 526 -2.15 11.43 0.20
C ALA A 526 -0.64 11.78 0.07
N ALA A 527 -0.15 12.84 0.73
CA ALA A 527 1.27 13.16 0.78
C ALA A 527 2.09 12.06 1.49
N GLY A 528 1.56 11.46 2.57
CA GLY A 528 2.14 10.30 3.23
C GLY A 528 2.17 9.06 2.33
N ALA A 529 1.09 8.78 1.62
CA ALA A 529 0.99 7.69 0.66
C ALA A 529 1.98 7.87 -0.51
N MET A 530 2.15 9.12 -0.99
CA MET A 530 3.15 9.48 -1.99
C MET A 530 4.58 9.26 -1.44
N ALA A 531 4.84 9.67 -0.20
CA ALA A 531 6.13 9.43 0.47
C ALA A 531 6.44 7.93 0.57
N ALA A 532 5.44 7.10 0.92
CA ALA A 532 5.56 5.64 0.96
C ALA A 532 5.90 5.03 -0.40
N ALA A 533 5.19 5.46 -1.42
CA ALA A 533 5.41 4.99 -2.78
C ALA A 533 6.81 5.34 -3.30
N LEU A 534 7.19 6.60 -3.16
CA LEU A 534 8.48 7.12 -3.67
C LEU A 534 9.67 6.57 -2.88
N SER A 535 9.57 6.43 -1.55
CA SER A 535 10.66 5.88 -0.72
C SER A 535 11.03 4.46 -1.13
N THR A 536 10.02 3.60 -1.28
CA THR A 536 10.22 2.21 -1.71
C THR A 536 10.68 2.13 -3.16
N ALA A 537 10.10 2.96 -4.04
CA ALA A 537 10.47 2.98 -5.45
C ALA A 537 11.93 3.44 -5.68
N ASP A 538 12.42 4.44 -4.93
CA ASP A 538 13.82 4.88 -4.95
C ASP A 538 14.78 3.73 -4.57
N GLY A 539 14.46 2.99 -3.50
CA GLY A 539 15.25 1.82 -3.05
C GLY A 539 15.26 0.68 -4.08
N LEU A 540 14.09 0.39 -4.67
CA LEU A 540 13.95 -0.64 -5.70
C LEU A 540 14.68 -0.28 -6.99
N LEU A 541 14.55 0.97 -7.46
CA LEU A 541 15.21 1.46 -8.67
C LEU A 541 16.73 1.42 -8.53
N LEU A 542 17.24 1.86 -7.37
CA LEU A 542 18.67 1.82 -7.08
C LEU A 542 19.20 0.39 -7.02
N THR A 543 18.46 -0.52 -6.40
CA THR A 543 18.82 -1.95 -6.32
C THR A 543 18.84 -2.60 -7.70
N LEU A 544 17.82 -2.31 -8.52
CA LEU A 544 17.73 -2.78 -9.90
C LEU A 544 18.90 -2.28 -10.74
N SER A 545 19.17 -0.97 -10.66
CA SER A 545 20.30 -0.34 -11.37
C SER A 545 21.64 -0.93 -10.95
N ASN A 546 21.86 -1.12 -9.64
CA ASN A 546 23.11 -1.68 -9.13
C ASN A 546 23.30 -3.15 -9.55
N ALA A 547 22.23 -3.97 -9.51
CA ALA A 547 22.30 -5.35 -9.96
C ALA A 547 22.59 -5.49 -11.46
N LEU A 548 22.16 -4.53 -12.28
CA LEU A 548 22.42 -4.53 -13.72
C LEU A 548 23.77 -3.91 -14.12
N SER A 549 24.26 -2.93 -13.35
CA SER A 549 25.46 -2.18 -13.71
C SER A 549 26.73 -2.67 -13.01
N PHE A 550 26.62 -3.20 -11.80
CA PHE A 550 27.75 -3.64 -10.99
C PHE A 550 27.98 -5.16 -11.07
N ASP A 551 26.93 -5.97 -11.08
CA ASP A 551 26.97 -7.43 -11.09
C ASP A 551 26.87 -8.02 -12.49
#